data_692392d41f169b75230650f556241e06
#
_entry.id   692392d41f169b75230650f556241e06
#
_cell.length_a   1.000
_cell.length_b   1.000
_cell.length_c   1.000
_cell.angle_alpha   90.00
_cell.angle_beta   90.00
_cell.angle_gamma   90.00
#
_symmetry.space_group_name_H-M   'P 1'
#
loop_
_entity.id
_entity.type
_entity.pdbx_description
1 polymer ?
#
loop_
_entity_poly.entity_id
_entity_poly.type
_entity_poly.pdbx_seq_one_letter_code
_entity_poly.pdbx_strand_id
1 'polypeptide(L)'
;QIYYDEPMSHRIYAASDAFLMPSLFEPCGLSQLMSLRYGTLPIVRETGGLKDTVQPYNQYEGTGTGFSFTNYNAHEMLATVRNAEKVFYDNKREWNKMVDRAMAADFSWSHSAQQYEEMYNWLIGDK
;
A
#
# COMPACT_ATOMS: atom_id res chain seq x y z
N GLN A 1 4.23 -21.26 -10.49
CA GLN A 1 5.63 -21.21 -10.05
C GLN A 1 5.67 -21.43 -8.54
N ILE A 2 6.54 -22.31 -8.08
CA ILE A 2 6.60 -22.75 -6.66
C ILE A 2 7.98 -22.45 -6.04
N TYR A 3 8.75 -21.55 -6.62
CA TYR A 3 10.03 -21.11 -6.11
C TYR A 3 10.14 -19.58 -6.22
N TYR A 4 11.02 -18.98 -5.42
CA TYR A 4 11.31 -17.57 -5.49
C TYR A 4 12.15 -17.25 -6.73
N ASP A 5 11.72 -16.23 -7.47
CA ASP A 5 12.41 -15.71 -8.65
C ASP A 5 12.22 -14.18 -8.65
N GLU A 6 13.25 -13.46 -8.29
CA GLU A 6 13.18 -12.00 -8.15
C GLU A 6 12.85 -11.30 -9.48
N PRO A 7 13.51 -11.59 -10.61
CA PRO A 7 13.14 -11.01 -11.90
C PRO A 7 11.69 -11.27 -12.29
N MET A 8 11.16 -12.46 -11.99
CA MET A 8 9.77 -12.81 -12.26
C MET A 8 8.82 -12.06 -11.33
N SER A 9 9.16 -11.88 -10.05
CA SER A 9 8.32 -11.14 -9.11
C SER A 9 8.12 -9.68 -9.56
N HIS A 10 9.16 -9.02 -10.03
CA HIS A 10 9.05 -7.67 -10.61
C HIS A 10 8.13 -7.60 -11.83
N ARG A 11 8.19 -8.61 -12.71
CA ARG A 11 7.29 -8.70 -13.87
C ARG A 11 5.82 -8.90 -13.43
N ILE A 12 5.59 -9.70 -12.39
CA ILE A 12 4.25 -9.91 -11.84
C ILE A 12 3.70 -8.60 -11.26
N TYR A 13 4.47 -7.87 -10.45
CA TYR A 13 4.05 -6.54 -9.98
C TYR A 13 3.71 -5.62 -11.16
N ALA A 14 4.59 -5.51 -12.15
CA ALA A 14 4.39 -4.63 -13.29
C ALA A 14 3.18 -5.00 -14.18
N ALA A 15 2.78 -6.27 -14.17
CA ALA A 15 1.67 -6.77 -15.00
C ALA A 15 0.32 -6.87 -14.25
N SER A 16 0.30 -6.59 -12.94
CA SER A 16 -0.88 -6.72 -12.10
C SER A 16 -1.54 -5.38 -11.82
N ASP A 17 -2.85 -5.36 -11.68
CA ASP A 17 -3.61 -4.16 -11.26
C ASP A 17 -3.74 -4.07 -9.74
N ALA A 18 -3.79 -5.21 -9.04
CA ALA A 18 -3.91 -5.28 -7.59
C ALA A 18 -3.03 -6.38 -7.01
N PHE A 19 -2.61 -6.20 -5.76
CA PHE A 19 -1.78 -7.13 -4.99
C PHE A 19 -2.44 -7.44 -3.65
N LEU A 20 -2.83 -8.71 -3.44
CA LEU A 20 -3.48 -9.14 -2.20
C LEU A 20 -2.44 -9.63 -1.18
N MET A 21 -2.40 -9.00 -0.01
CA MET A 21 -1.48 -9.33 1.10
C MET A 21 -2.25 -9.44 2.44
N PRO A 22 -2.97 -10.57 2.68
CA PRO A 22 -3.84 -10.75 3.84
C PRO A 22 -3.09 -11.31 5.06
N SER A 23 -1.94 -10.74 5.39
CA SER A 23 -1.07 -11.24 6.45
C SER A 23 -1.76 -11.23 7.82
N LEU A 24 -1.58 -12.30 8.61
CA LEU A 24 -1.98 -12.32 10.02
C LEU A 24 -1.17 -11.34 10.83
N PHE A 25 0.14 -11.26 10.57
CA PHE A 25 1.05 -10.30 11.13
C PHE A 25 2.15 -9.96 10.12
N GLU A 26 2.48 -8.67 10.01
CA GLU A 26 3.53 -8.18 9.13
C GLU A 26 4.21 -6.98 9.80
N PRO A 27 5.41 -7.15 10.38
CA PRO A 27 6.06 -6.07 11.13
C PRO A 27 6.42 -4.86 10.25
N CYS A 28 6.86 -5.08 9.02
CA CYS A 28 7.22 -4.02 8.08
C CYS A 28 6.60 -4.25 6.70
N GLY A 29 6.98 -5.35 6.04
CA GLY A 29 6.62 -5.66 4.65
C GLY A 29 7.38 -4.81 3.63
N LEU A 30 7.88 -5.49 2.60
CA LEU A 30 8.47 -4.82 1.43
C LEU A 30 7.59 -5.01 0.18
N SER A 31 6.83 -6.09 0.13
CA SER A 31 6.02 -6.45 -1.03
C SER A 31 4.95 -5.39 -1.36
N GLN A 32 4.30 -4.80 -0.35
CA GLN A 32 3.36 -3.71 -0.56
C GLN A 32 4.06 -2.42 -1.05
N LEU A 33 5.27 -2.14 -0.57
CA LEU A 33 6.05 -0.98 -1.05
C LEU A 33 6.44 -1.15 -2.51
N MET A 34 6.87 -2.36 -2.89
CA MET A 34 7.13 -2.69 -4.29
C MET A 34 5.87 -2.55 -5.13
N SER A 35 4.73 -3.09 -4.68
CA SER A 35 3.47 -2.98 -5.42
C SER A 35 3.06 -1.53 -5.63
N LEU A 36 3.15 -0.68 -4.61
CA LEU A 36 2.90 0.77 -4.72
C LEU A 36 3.79 1.40 -5.80
N ARG A 37 5.09 1.09 -5.78
CA ARG A 37 6.05 1.63 -6.75
C ARG A 37 5.75 1.23 -8.19
N TYR A 38 5.20 0.03 -8.41
CA TYR A 38 4.77 -0.47 -9.71
C TYR A 38 3.37 0.01 -10.12
N GLY A 39 2.65 0.74 -9.26
CA GLY A 39 1.27 1.16 -9.50
C GLY A 39 0.25 0.03 -9.36
N THR A 40 0.66 -1.08 -8.75
CA THR A 40 -0.19 -2.22 -8.44
C THR A 40 -0.80 -1.99 -7.06
N LEU A 41 -2.09 -1.69 -6.99
CA LEU A 41 -2.71 -1.26 -5.74
C LEU A 41 -2.79 -2.39 -4.70
N PRO A 42 -2.21 -2.22 -3.51
CA PRO A 42 -2.25 -3.24 -2.47
C PRO A 42 -3.64 -3.33 -1.82
N ILE A 43 -4.06 -4.57 -1.56
CA ILE A 43 -5.22 -4.92 -0.73
C ILE A 43 -4.67 -5.66 0.48
N VAL A 44 -4.68 -5.02 1.64
CA VAL A 44 -3.94 -5.51 2.81
C VAL A 44 -4.84 -5.64 4.04
N ARG A 45 -4.41 -6.47 4.99
CA ARG A 45 -4.94 -6.39 6.35
C ARG A 45 -4.19 -5.30 7.13
N GLU A 46 -4.92 -4.53 7.94
CA GLU A 46 -4.36 -3.47 8.79
C GLU A 46 -3.57 -4.07 9.97
N THR A 47 -2.29 -4.39 9.72
CA THR A 47 -1.38 -4.89 10.74
C THR A 47 0.03 -4.38 10.49
N GLY A 48 0.74 -3.96 11.56
CA GLY A 48 2.12 -3.47 11.49
C GLY A 48 2.37 -2.53 10.33
N GLY A 49 3.46 -2.75 9.61
CA GLY A 49 3.88 -1.91 8.49
C GLY A 49 2.88 -1.80 7.34
N LEU A 50 1.95 -2.76 7.19
CA LEU A 50 0.90 -2.64 6.18
C LEU A 50 -0.07 -1.51 6.50
N LYS A 51 -0.42 -1.34 7.79
CA LYS A 51 -1.26 -0.23 8.26
C LYS A 51 -0.55 1.11 8.12
N ASP A 52 0.76 1.13 8.33
CA ASP A 52 1.55 2.37 8.31
C ASP A 52 1.83 2.87 6.88
N THR A 53 1.88 1.97 5.90
CA THR A 53 2.34 2.26 4.55
C THR A 53 1.24 2.28 3.49
N VAL A 54 0.10 1.63 3.73
CA VAL A 54 -1.03 1.59 2.79
C VAL A 54 -2.17 2.44 3.33
N GLN A 55 -2.41 3.58 2.70
CA GLN A 55 -3.54 4.44 3.02
C GLN A 55 -4.82 3.88 2.38
N PRO A 56 -5.87 3.58 3.16
CA PRO A 56 -7.13 3.07 2.63
C PRO A 56 -7.80 4.07 1.68
N TYR A 57 -8.41 3.56 0.61
CA TYR A 57 -9.21 4.37 -0.29
C TYR A 57 -10.42 4.97 0.42
N ASN A 58 -10.54 6.29 0.34
CA ASN A 58 -11.71 7.05 0.81
C ASN A 58 -12.40 7.70 -0.40
N GLN A 59 -13.56 7.17 -0.77
CA GLN A 59 -14.33 7.66 -1.93
C GLN A 59 -14.87 9.09 -1.77
N TYR A 60 -15.05 9.56 -0.53
CA TYR A 60 -15.61 10.89 -0.25
C TYR A 60 -14.54 11.98 -0.34
N GLU A 61 -13.34 11.67 0.08
CA GLU A 61 -12.19 12.59 0.06
C GLU A 61 -11.34 12.43 -1.20
N GLY A 62 -11.50 11.33 -1.92
CA GLY A 62 -10.68 11.01 -3.09
C GLY A 62 -9.22 10.73 -2.71
N THR A 63 -8.97 10.17 -1.51
CA THR A 63 -7.64 9.83 -0.99
C THR A 63 -7.39 8.33 -1.00
N GLY A 64 -6.18 7.91 -0.65
CA GLY A 64 -5.79 6.52 -0.54
C GLY A 64 -4.81 6.06 -1.61
N THR A 65 -4.07 5.00 -1.27
CA THR A 65 -3.07 4.34 -2.12
C THR A 65 -3.35 2.84 -2.30
N GLY A 66 -4.41 2.34 -1.67
CA GLY A 66 -4.80 0.94 -1.74
C GLY A 66 -6.09 0.68 -0.97
N PHE A 67 -6.31 -0.56 -0.57
CA PHE A 67 -7.49 -0.99 0.17
C PHE A 67 -7.08 -1.77 1.41
N SER A 68 -7.87 -1.68 2.49
CA SER A 68 -7.56 -2.40 3.72
C SER A 68 -8.80 -2.98 4.40
N PHE A 69 -8.58 -3.99 5.22
CA PHE A 69 -9.55 -4.58 6.12
C PHE A 69 -8.93 -4.82 7.49
N THR A 70 -9.73 -4.82 8.54
CA THR A 70 -9.24 -4.82 9.93
C THR A 70 -9.14 -6.23 10.51
N ASN A 71 -10.22 -7.00 10.47
CA ASN A 71 -10.28 -8.28 11.15
C ASN A 71 -9.73 -9.41 10.27
N TYR A 72 -9.00 -10.34 10.90
CA TYR A 72 -8.47 -11.51 10.20
C TYR A 72 -9.59 -12.53 9.92
N ASN A 73 -10.41 -12.23 8.94
CA ASN A 73 -11.47 -13.13 8.48
C ASN A 73 -11.71 -13.00 6.96
N ALA A 74 -12.17 -14.09 6.38
CA ALA A 74 -12.39 -14.19 4.94
C ALA A 74 -13.51 -13.27 4.41
N HIS A 75 -14.50 -12.94 5.24
CA HIS A 75 -15.63 -12.11 4.81
C HIS A 75 -15.20 -10.65 4.59
N GLU A 76 -14.43 -10.07 5.52
CA GLU A 76 -13.91 -8.71 5.35
C GLU A 76 -12.91 -8.64 4.19
N MET A 77 -12.01 -9.61 4.08
CA MET A 77 -11.10 -9.71 2.95
C MET A 77 -11.87 -9.73 1.63
N LEU A 78 -12.87 -10.61 1.50
CA LEU A 78 -13.67 -10.72 0.28
C LEU A 78 -14.45 -9.44 -0.01
N ALA A 79 -15.03 -8.79 1.01
CA ALA A 79 -15.73 -7.52 0.85
C ALA A 79 -14.80 -6.43 0.33
N THR A 80 -13.57 -6.37 0.85
CA THR A 80 -12.55 -5.41 0.41
C THR A 80 -12.10 -5.67 -1.02
N VAL A 81 -11.88 -6.94 -1.40
CA VAL A 81 -11.56 -7.31 -2.78
C VAL A 81 -12.69 -6.88 -3.74
N ARG A 82 -13.95 -7.16 -3.39
CA ARG A 82 -15.12 -6.74 -4.19
C ARG A 82 -15.25 -5.22 -4.31
N ASN A 83 -14.91 -4.48 -3.24
CA ASN A 83 -14.87 -3.02 -3.31
C ASN A 83 -13.78 -2.53 -4.27
N ALA A 84 -12.59 -3.11 -4.20
CA ALA A 84 -11.50 -2.79 -5.13
C ALA A 84 -11.88 -3.10 -6.58
N GLU A 85 -12.48 -4.28 -6.83
CA GLU A 85 -12.98 -4.69 -8.14
C GLU A 85 -14.04 -3.71 -8.66
N LYS A 86 -14.98 -3.30 -7.82
CA LYS A 86 -16.00 -2.31 -8.19
C LYS A 86 -15.36 -0.97 -8.60
N VAL A 87 -14.40 -0.45 -7.82
CA VAL A 87 -13.70 0.79 -8.19
C VAL A 87 -12.94 0.63 -9.50
N PHE A 88 -12.30 -0.52 -9.72
CA PHE A 88 -11.55 -0.82 -10.94
C PHE A 88 -12.42 -0.79 -12.19
N TYR A 89 -13.60 -1.41 -12.15
CA TYR A 89 -14.48 -1.52 -13.31
C TYR A 89 -15.43 -0.32 -13.46
N ASP A 90 -16.00 0.17 -12.36
CA ASP A 90 -17.04 1.19 -12.40
C ASP A 90 -16.49 2.62 -12.32
N ASN A 91 -15.29 2.81 -11.76
CA ASN A 91 -14.68 4.13 -11.57
C ASN A 91 -13.18 4.15 -11.90
N LYS A 92 -12.87 3.81 -13.14
CA LYS A 92 -11.47 3.73 -13.63
C LYS A 92 -10.69 5.03 -13.42
N ARG A 93 -11.36 6.17 -13.44
CA ARG A 93 -10.73 7.48 -13.20
C ARG A 93 -10.17 7.56 -11.78
N GLU A 94 -10.93 7.16 -10.77
CA GLU A 94 -10.47 7.16 -9.38
C GLU A 94 -9.41 6.08 -9.15
N TRP A 95 -9.55 4.92 -9.78
CA TRP A 95 -8.50 3.90 -9.77
C TRP A 95 -7.16 4.46 -10.25
N ASN A 96 -7.15 5.13 -11.41
CA ASN A 96 -5.92 5.71 -11.97
C ASN A 96 -5.33 6.79 -11.07
N LYS A 97 -6.14 7.63 -10.43
CA LYS A 97 -5.66 8.60 -9.44
C LYS A 97 -5.02 7.93 -8.22
N MET A 98 -5.55 6.77 -7.77
CA MET A 98 -4.88 5.99 -6.71
C MET A 98 -3.55 5.44 -7.18
N VAL A 99 -3.47 4.94 -8.40
CA VAL A 99 -2.21 4.49 -9.02
C VAL A 99 -1.17 5.62 -9.03
N ASP A 100 -1.55 6.82 -9.45
CA ASP A 100 -0.67 7.99 -9.46
C ASP A 100 -0.16 8.31 -8.04
N ARG A 101 -1.06 8.31 -7.03
CA ARG A 101 -0.67 8.53 -5.63
C ARG A 101 0.22 7.43 -5.08
N ALA A 102 -0.07 6.17 -5.40
CA ALA A 102 0.72 5.02 -4.98
C ALA A 102 2.16 5.12 -5.52
N MET A 103 2.31 5.42 -6.80
CA MET A 103 3.63 5.58 -7.44
C MET A 103 4.40 6.81 -6.95
N ALA A 104 3.70 7.85 -6.50
CA ALA A 104 4.29 9.07 -5.95
C ALA A 104 4.67 8.94 -4.46
N ALA A 105 4.21 7.89 -3.76
CA ALA A 105 4.52 7.69 -2.34
C ALA A 105 6.04 7.49 -2.14
N ASP A 106 6.61 8.28 -1.23
CA ASP A 106 8.03 8.27 -0.95
C ASP A 106 8.33 7.49 0.35
N PHE A 107 8.94 6.32 0.19
CA PHE A 107 9.44 5.47 1.28
C PHE A 107 10.98 5.39 1.26
N SER A 108 11.65 6.38 0.69
CA SER A 108 13.11 6.43 0.60
C SER A 108 13.79 6.63 1.94
N TRP A 109 15.05 6.24 2.02
CA TRP A 109 15.90 6.54 3.16
C TRP A 109 16.08 8.04 3.39
N SER A 110 16.08 8.85 2.34
CA SER A 110 16.16 10.31 2.44
C SER A 110 14.95 10.89 3.17
N HIS A 111 13.75 10.42 2.86
CA HIS A 111 12.54 10.82 3.57
C HIS A 111 12.58 10.40 5.06
N SER A 112 12.98 9.17 5.33
CA SER A 112 13.13 8.69 6.72
C SER A 112 14.19 9.46 7.48
N ALA A 113 15.34 9.75 6.87
CA ALA A 113 16.40 10.54 7.49
C ALA A 113 15.93 11.96 7.87
N GLN A 114 15.14 12.59 7.02
CA GLN A 114 14.54 13.90 7.32
C GLN A 114 13.63 13.84 8.54
N GLN A 115 12.78 12.82 8.66
CA GLN A 115 11.92 12.64 9.83
C GLN A 115 12.72 12.45 11.13
N TYR A 116 13.84 11.72 11.06
CA TYR A 116 14.76 11.60 12.21
C TYR A 116 15.43 12.93 12.56
N GLU A 117 15.85 13.70 11.58
CA GLU A 117 16.44 15.02 11.77
C GLU A 117 15.43 15.98 12.44
N GLU A 118 14.21 16.03 11.97
CA GLU A 118 13.11 16.80 12.55
C GLU A 118 12.85 16.39 14.02
N MET A 119 12.82 15.08 14.30
CA MET A 119 12.66 14.56 15.66
C MET A 119 13.83 14.96 16.56
N TYR A 120 15.07 14.87 16.09
CA TYR A 120 16.24 15.28 16.89
C TYR A 120 16.24 16.80 17.15
N ASN A 121 15.93 17.61 16.15
CA ASN A 121 15.83 19.06 16.32
C ASN A 121 14.76 19.43 17.34
N TRP A 122 13.60 18.75 17.30
CA TRP A 122 12.57 18.93 18.32
C TRP A 122 13.05 18.54 19.73
N LEU A 123 13.79 17.45 19.88
CA LEU A 123 14.31 16.97 21.18
C LEU A 123 15.37 17.90 21.77
N ILE A 124 16.27 18.47 20.96
CA ILE A 124 17.30 19.39 21.45
C ILE A 124 16.78 20.81 21.65
N GLY A 125 15.52 21.06 21.29
CA GLY A 125 14.86 22.33 21.53
C GLY A 125 15.48 23.45 20.70
N ASP A 126 15.40 23.35 19.39
CA ASP A 126 15.74 24.46 18.51
C ASP A 126 14.80 25.63 18.83
N LYS A 127 15.37 26.60 19.62
CA LYS A 127 14.69 27.79 20.10
C LYS A 127 14.86 28.91 19.11
#